data_58dba61b7e104f264ad2d02e92a54ca6
#
_entry.id   58dba61b7e104f264ad2d02e92a54ca6
#
_cell.length_a   1.000
_cell.length_b   1.000
_cell.length_c   1.000
_cell.angle_alpha   90.00
_cell.angle_beta   90.00
_cell.angle_gamma   90.00
#
_symmetry.space_group_name_H-M   'P 1'
#
loop_
_entity.id
_entity.type
_entity.pdbx_description
1 polymer ?
#
loop_
_entity_poly.entity_id
_entity_poly.type
_entity_poly.pdbx_seq_one_letter_code
_entity_poly.pdbx_strand_id
1 'polypeptide(L)'
;TYSNSDRDLGNSKSDDQFFEHFHFITKELFRILKPGRIMAVHCMNLPTSKERDGYIGIKDFRGDLIREFQSVGFIYHAEVCIWKNPVTAMQRTKALGLLHKQIKKDSCMSRMGIPDYVVVMRKPGDNPERVTHTNETYPVGHWQEVASPIWEYDYSPVWWDINQSDTLNARAARDGRDERHICPLQLPVIERMLDLYTNEGDTVFTPFMGIGSEVYQAVKMGRRGVGIELKESYFKCACDNMSNLEMERKQISLFDFMDM
;
A
#
# COMPACT_ATOMS: atom_id res chain seq x y z
N THR A 1 7.38 -13.65 5.79
CA THR A 1 7.01 -14.73 4.85
C THR A 1 5.52 -14.99 4.95
N TYR A 2 4.84 -14.97 3.81
CA TYR A 2 3.39 -15.19 3.74
C TYR A 2 3.05 -16.63 3.34
N SER A 3 4.02 -17.34 2.80
CA SER A 3 3.91 -18.75 2.41
C SER A 3 5.24 -19.48 2.53
N ASN A 4 5.22 -20.81 2.45
CA ASN A 4 6.42 -21.64 2.37
C ASN A 4 6.86 -21.90 0.91
N SER A 5 6.34 -21.11 -0.05
CA SER A 5 6.67 -21.24 -1.45
C SER A 5 8.03 -20.60 -1.76
N ASP A 6 8.86 -21.27 -2.54
CA ASP A 6 10.12 -20.70 -3.07
C ASP A 6 9.88 -19.50 -4.00
N ARG A 7 8.62 -19.28 -4.43
CA ARG A 7 8.22 -18.13 -5.25
C ARG A 7 7.86 -16.89 -4.41
N ASP A 8 7.76 -17.02 -3.10
CA ASP A 8 7.52 -15.90 -2.20
C ASP A 8 8.83 -15.14 -1.97
N LEU A 9 8.93 -13.92 -2.46
CA LEU A 9 10.08 -13.04 -2.26
C LEU A 9 10.44 -12.84 -0.77
N GLY A 10 9.43 -12.92 0.11
CA GLY A 10 9.63 -12.87 1.56
C GLY A 10 10.42 -14.07 2.11
N ASN A 11 10.63 -15.14 1.34
CA ASN A 11 11.44 -16.30 1.70
C ASN A 11 12.90 -16.20 1.21
N SER A 12 13.31 -15.06 0.64
CA SER A 12 14.71 -14.81 0.27
C SER A 12 15.63 -14.97 1.48
N LYS A 13 16.78 -15.62 1.27
CA LYS A 13 17.74 -15.93 2.36
C LYS A 13 18.49 -14.70 2.86
N SER A 14 18.61 -13.69 2.01
CA SER A 14 19.27 -12.41 2.33
C SER A 14 18.57 -11.27 1.60
N ASP A 15 18.89 -10.05 1.98
CA ASP A 15 18.42 -8.85 1.30
C ASP A 15 18.97 -8.74 -0.12
N ASP A 16 20.23 -9.11 -0.32
CA ASP A 16 20.85 -9.10 -1.65
C ASP A 16 20.06 -10.03 -2.58
N GLN A 17 19.72 -11.24 -2.12
CA GLN A 17 18.90 -12.17 -2.90
C GLN A 17 17.48 -11.62 -3.13
N PHE A 18 16.89 -10.97 -2.13
CA PHE A 18 15.59 -10.32 -2.30
C PHE A 18 15.65 -9.27 -3.41
N PHE A 19 16.62 -8.36 -3.36
CA PHE A 19 16.74 -7.28 -4.35
C PHE A 19 17.18 -7.79 -5.72
N GLU A 20 17.99 -8.84 -5.80
CA GLU A 20 18.31 -9.52 -7.07
C GLU A 20 17.03 -10.02 -7.78
N HIS A 21 16.16 -10.71 -7.04
CA HIS A 21 14.88 -11.18 -7.59
C HIS A 21 13.91 -10.03 -7.86
N PHE A 22 13.84 -9.06 -6.97
CA PHE A 22 12.95 -7.91 -7.09
C PHE A 22 13.32 -7.01 -8.27
N HIS A 23 14.60 -6.98 -8.64
CA HIS A 23 15.10 -6.22 -9.79
C HIS A 23 14.45 -6.62 -11.12
N PHE A 24 14.09 -7.87 -11.30
CA PHE A 24 13.33 -8.29 -12.49
C PHE A 24 11.96 -7.63 -12.55
N ILE A 25 11.29 -7.52 -11.40
CA ILE A 25 9.98 -6.87 -11.29
C ILE A 25 10.11 -5.36 -11.51
N THR A 26 11.11 -4.71 -10.91
CA THR A 26 11.30 -3.26 -11.03
C THR A 26 11.58 -2.83 -12.46
N LYS A 27 12.36 -3.61 -13.22
CA LYS A 27 12.57 -3.38 -14.65
C LYS A 27 11.29 -3.47 -15.46
N GLU A 28 10.47 -4.48 -15.21
CA GLU A 28 9.20 -4.64 -15.92
C GLU A 28 8.20 -3.54 -15.55
N LEU A 29 8.14 -3.14 -14.28
CA LEU A 29 7.32 -2.00 -13.87
C LEU A 29 7.75 -0.72 -14.57
N PHE A 30 9.06 -0.47 -14.67
CA PHE A 30 9.57 0.67 -15.43
C PHE A 30 9.21 0.58 -16.92
N ARG A 31 9.30 -0.61 -17.52
CA ARG A 31 8.97 -0.82 -18.91
C ARG A 31 7.50 -0.51 -19.22
N ILE A 32 6.56 -1.05 -18.42
CA ILE A 32 5.11 -0.97 -18.69
C ILE A 32 4.47 0.36 -18.27
N LEU A 33 5.04 1.08 -17.29
CA LEU A 33 4.49 2.37 -16.88
C LEU A 33 4.63 3.39 -18.01
N LYS A 34 3.58 4.15 -18.28
CA LYS A 34 3.61 5.25 -19.26
C LYS A 34 4.58 6.35 -18.79
N PRO A 35 5.29 7.05 -19.71
CA PRO A 35 6.12 8.21 -19.36
C PRO A 35 5.32 9.28 -18.60
N GLY A 36 5.96 9.92 -17.63
CA GLY A 36 5.36 10.97 -16.79
C GLY A 36 4.33 10.47 -15.76
N ARG A 37 4.03 9.16 -15.73
CA ARG A 37 3.06 8.57 -14.78
C ARG A 37 3.74 8.12 -13.50
N ILE A 38 2.93 7.85 -12.50
CA ILE A 38 3.29 7.57 -11.12
C ILE A 38 3.15 6.08 -10.79
N MET A 39 4.08 5.59 -9.97
CA MET A 39 4.00 4.34 -9.25
C MET A 39 4.05 4.65 -7.75
N ALA A 40 3.15 4.08 -6.96
CA ALA A 40 3.12 4.21 -5.52
C ALA A 40 3.43 2.85 -4.86
N VAL A 41 4.30 2.86 -3.86
CA VAL A 41 4.73 1.65 -3.14
C VAL A 41 4.54 1.84 -1.65
N HIS A 42 3.64 1.05 -1.06
CA HIS A 42 3.48 1.00 0.38
C HIS A 42 4.57 0.12 1.01
N CYS A 43 5.26 0.64 1.98
CA CYS A 43 6.32 -0.07 2.68
C CYS A 43 6.50 0.43 4.12
N MET A 44 7.35 -0.27 4.86
CA MET A 44 7.83 0.16 6.17
C MET A 44 9.30 -0.22 6.35
N ASN A 45 9.99 0.48 7.23
CA ASN A 45 11.29 0.04 7.69
C ASN A 45 11.16 -1.20 8.57
N LEU A 46 12.12 -2.11 8.51
CA LEU A 46 12.01 -3.41 9.14
C LEU A 46 12.69 -3.42 10.53
N PRO A 47 12.01 -3.93 11.57
CA PRO A 47 12.66 -4.14 12.85
C PRO A 47 13.68 -5.28 12.74
N THR A 48 14.87 -5.08 13.28
CA THR A 48 15.88 -6.13 13.40
C THR A 48 15.77 -6.86 14.72
N SER A 49 16.27 -8.08 14.76
CA SER A 49 16.35 -8.91 15.95
C SER A 49 17.77 -9.41 16.18
N LYS A 50 18.12 -9.62 17.45
CA LYS A 50 19.47 -10.10 17.81
C LYS A 50 19.76 -11.49 17.24
N GLU A 51 18.74 -12.32 17.13
CA GLU A 51 18.87 -13.70 16.65
C GLU A 51 19.11 -13.76 15.13
N ARG A 52 18.37 -12.96 14.36
CA ARG A 52 18.44 -12.96 12.90
C ARG A 52 19.53 -12.04 12.37
N ASP A 53 19.65 -10.84 12.95
CA ASP A 53 20.44 -9.74 12.39
C ASP A 53 21.68 -9.42 13.24
N GLY A 54 21.84 -10.08 14.40
CA GLY A 54 22.94 -9.85 15.34
C GLY A 54 22.78 -8.61 16.23
N TYR A 55 21.79 -7.75 15.94
CA TYR A 55 21.53 -6.51 16.68
C TYR A 55 20.05 -6.17 16.74
N ILE A 56 19.70 -5.27 17.67
CA ILE A 56 18.36 -4.70 17.79
C ILE A 56 18.39 -3.28 17.24
N GLY A 57 17.58 -3.01 16.23
CA GLY A 57 17.53 -1.71 15.55
C GLY A 57 16.44 -1.67 14.49
N ILE A 58 16.61 -0.78 13.53
CA ILE A 58 15.74 -0.62 12.37
C ILE A 58 16.61 -0.70 11.13
N LYS A 59 16.16 -1.46 10.15
CA LYS A 59 16.72 -1.56 8.81
C LYS A 59 16.01 -0.60 7.90
N ASP A 60 16.74 0.21 7.14
CA ASP A 60 16.22 1.18 6.18
C ASP A 60 15.77 0.50 4.86
N PHE A 61 14.79 -0.40 4.99
CA PHE A 61 14.23 -1.11 3.83
C PHE A 61 13.53 -0.17 2.84
N ARG A 62 12.90 0.89 3.34
CA ARG A 62 12.33 1.95 2.49
C ARG A 62 13.40 2.61 1.61
N GLY A 63 14.52 2.99 2.20
CA GLY A 63 15.62 3.59 1.43
C GLY A 63 16.22 2.62 0.40
N ASP A 64 16.30 1.33 0.72
CA ASP A 64 16.75 0.30 -0.22
C ASP A 64 15.78 0.18 -1.41
N LEU A 65 14.46 0.20 -1.18
CA LEU A 65 13.46 0.22 -2.24
C LEU A 65 13.58 1.45 -3.14
N ILE A 66 13.77 2.65 -2.55
CA ILE A 66 13.95 3.89 -3.32
C ILE A 66 15.19 3.77 -4.22
N ARG A 67 16.31 3.30 -3.69
CA ARG A 67 17.55 3.08 -4.44
C ARG A 67 17.37 2.06 -5.56
N GLU A 68 16.65 0.98 -5.30
CA GLU A 68 16.34 -0.02 -6.30
C GLU A 68 15.52 0.57 -7.46
N PHE A 69 14.46 1.32 -7.19
CA PHE A 69 13.67 1.97 -8.23
C PHE A 69 14.47 3.04 -9.00
N GLN A 70 15.32 3.79 -8.31
CA GLN A 70 16.20 4.77 -8.98
C GLN A 70 17.21 4.07 -9.89
N SER A 71 17.70 2.88 -9.54
CA SER A 71 18.66 2.11 -10.33
C SER A 71 18.13 1.75 -11.72
N VAL A 72 16.82 1.56 -11.86
CA VAL A 72 16.15 1.25 -13.14
C VAL A 72 15.64 2.51 -13.86
N GLY A 73 15.82 3.70 -13.28
CA GLY A 73 15.55 4.98 -13.93
C GLY A 73 14.31 5.74 -13.43
N PHE A 74 13.64 5.29 -12.39
CA PHE A 74 12.58 6.08 -11.75
C PHE A 74 13.13 7.32 -11.05
N ILE A 75 12.31 8.35 -10.97
CA ILE A 75 12.55 9.55 -10.18
C ILE A 75 11.83 9.38 -8.84
N TYR A 76 12.52 9.55 -7.72
CA TYR A 76 11.89 9.67 -6.42
C TYR A 76 11.14 11.00 -6.37
N HIS A 77 9.80 10.93 -6.35
CA HIS A 77 8.92 12.07 -6.58
C HIS A 77 8.36 12.67 -5.30
N ALA A 78 7.82 11.81 -4.44
CA ALA A 78 7.21 12.23 -3.18
C ALA A 78 7.17 11.06 -2.18
N GLU A 79 6.82 11.35 -0.95
CA GLU A 79 6.63 10.37 0.10
C GLU A 79 5.55 10.83 1.07
N VAL A 80 4.72 9.89 1.52
CA VAL A 80 3.76 10.10 2.60
C VAL A 80 4.08 9.14 3.74
N CYS A 81 4.12 9.67 4.96
CA CYS A 81 4.24 8.89 6.18
C CYS A 81 2.83 8.60 6.73
N ILE A 82 2.52 7.32 6.95
CA ILE A 82 1.25 6.91 7.55
C ILE A 82 1.49 6.63 9.03
N TRP A 83 0.82 7.41 9.87
CA TRP A 83 0.89 7.20 11.31
C TRP A 83 0.23 5.87 11.71
N LYS A 84 0.86 5.16 12.62
CA LYS A 84 0.32 3.95 13.23
C LYS A 84 0.26 4.11 14.74
N ASN A 85 -0.82 3.63 15.35
CA ASN A 85 -0.86 3.53 16.79
C ASN A 85 0.26 2.59 17.27
N PRO A 86 1.26 3.07 18.03
CA PRO A 86 2.44 2.29 18.39
C PRO A 86 2.10 1.06 19.24
N VAL A 87 1.06 1.13 20.06
CA VAL A 87 0.62 0.00 20.90
C VAL A 87 0.03 -1.10 20.03
N THR A 88 -0.85 -0.75 19.10
CA THR A 88 -1.45 -1.71 18.17
C THR A 88 -0.40 -2.35 17.26
N ALA A 89 0.49 -1.54 16.70
CA ALA A 89 1.59 -2.02 15.85
C ALA A 89 2.50 -3.00 16.61
N MET A 90 2.84 -2.69 17.85
CA MET A 90 3.65 -3.54 18.70
C MET A 90 2.97 -4.86 19.03
N GLN A 91 1.67 -4.86 19.33
CA GLN A 91 0.92 -6.09 19.61
C GLN A 91 0.88 -7.02 18.41
N ARG A 92 0.77 -6.46 17.20
CA ARG A 92 0.74 -7.23 15.94
C ARG A 92 2.10 -7.79 15.56
N THR A 93 3.17 -7.00 15.71
CA THR A 93 4.52 -7.37 15.25
C THR A 93 5.35 -8.06 16.30
N LYS A 94 4.90 -8.07 17.57
CA LYS A 94 5.70 -8.51 18.75
C LYS A 94 7.07 -7.83 18.83
N ALA A 95 7.28 -6.76 18.09
CA ALA A 95 8.51 -5.98 18.15
C ALA A 95 8.64 -5.31 19.52
N LEU A 96 9.86 -5.20 20.03
CA LEU A 96 10.17 -4.48 21.27
C LEU A 96 9.85 -2.99 21.05
N GLY A 97 8.63 -2.62 21.36
CA GLY A 97 8.17 -1.25 21.31
C GLY A 97 8.36 -0.55 22.67
N LEU A 98 7.66 0.56 22.83
CA LEU A 98 7.67 1.39 24.04
C LEU A 98 6.90 0.72 25.19
N LEU A 99 7.33 -0.47 25.63
CA LEU A 99 6.75 -1.13 26.78
C LEU A 99 7.29 -0.53 28.06
N HIS A 100 6.42 -0.11 28.97
CA HIS A 100 6.81 0.40 30.29
C HIS A 100 7.78 -0.54 31.04
N LYS A 101 7.58 -1.86 30.90
CA LYS A 101 8.52 -2.87 31.44
C LYS A 101 9.91 -2.76 30.84
N GLN A 102 10.02 -2.48 29.54
CA GLN A 102 11.31 -2.34 28.86
C GLN A 102 11.99 -1.02 29.22
N ILE A 103 11.23 0.06 29.32
CA ILE A 103 11.75 1.37 29.77
C ILE A 103 12.35 1.25 31.18
N LYS A 104 11.68 0.51 32.06
CA LYS A 104 12.22 0.25 33.43
C LYS A 104 13.46 -0.64 33.47
N LYS A 105 13.60 -1.54 32.50
CA LYS A 105 14.73 -2.47 32.45
C LYS A 105 15.96 -1.81 31.81
N ASP A 106 15.74 -1.20 30.64
CA ASP A 106 16.77 -0.48 29.86
C ASP A 106 16.05 0.37 28.79
N SER A 107 15.98 1.67 29.07
CA SER A 107 15.29 2.62 28.16
C SER A 107 16.02 2.78 26.82
N CYS A 108 17.32 2.57 26.76
CA CYS A 108 18.11 2.63 25.52
C CYS A 108 17.72 1.53 24.54
N MET A 109 17.11 0.45 25.00
CA MET A 109 16.59 -0.64 24.16
C MET A 109 15.14 -0.45 23.77
N SER A 110 14.49 0.63 24.21
CA SER A 110 13.14 0.98 23.82
C SER A 110 13.14 1.65 22.46
N ARG A 111 12.18 1.29 21.61
CA ARG A 111 12.02 1.88 20.29
C ARG A 111 10.63 2.53 20.16
N MET A 112 10.58 3.65 19.47
CA MET A 112 9.32 4.25 19.05
C MET A 112 8.60 3.34 18.02
N GLY A 113 7.32 3.57 17.80
CA GLY A 113 6.58 2.91 16.73
C GLY A 113 7.23 3.19 15.37
N ILE A 114 7.14 2.22 14.47
CA ILE A 114 7.63 2.37 13.10
C ILE A 114 6.40 2.71 12.24
N PRO A 115 6.37 3.86 11.57
CA PRO A 115 5.28 4.23 10.66
C PRO A 115 5.36 3.41 9.37
N ASP A 116 4.28 3.43 8.60
CA ASP A 116 4.33 3.03 7.21
C ASP A 116 4.59 4.23 6.31
N TYR A 117 4.95 3.93 5.08
CA TYR A 117 5.22 4.94 4.06
C TYR A 117 4.54 4.56 2.75
N VAL A 118 4.08 5.56 2.01
CA VAL A 118 3.83 5.43 0.58
C VAL A 118 4.94 6.18 -0.13
N VAL A 119 5.82 5.45 -0.78
CA VAL A 119 6.88 5.99 -1.63
C VAL A 119 6.31 6.19 -3.02
N VAL A 120 6.41 7.41 -3.53
CA VAL A 120 5.88 7.79 -4.85
C VAL A 120 7.05 7.96 -5.82
N MET A 121 7.06 7.12 -6.84
CA MET A 121 8.07 7.13 -7.91
C MET A 121 7.43 7.59 -9.22
N ARG A 122 8.16 8.35 -10.03
CA ARG A 122 7.69 8.84 -11.32
C ARG A 122 8.57 8.34 -12.45
N LYS A 123 7.97 7.84 -13.53
CA LYS A 123 8.72 7.54 -14.75
C LYS A 123 9.09 8.84 -15.46
N PRO A 124 10.36 9.06 -15.89
CA PRO A 124 10.74 10.21 -16.70
C PRO A 124 9.92 10.33 -17.98
N GLY A 125 9.83 11.55 -18.50
CA GLY A 125 9.14 11.88 -19.74
C GLY A 125 7.87 12.68 -19.51
N ASP A 126 7.25 13.11 -20.60
CA ASP A 126 6.04 13.90 -20.58
C ASP A 126 4.80 12.98 -20.48
N ASN A 127 3.79 13.44 -19.75
CA ASN A 127 2.51 12.77 -19.68
C ASN A 127 1.52 13.46 -20.64
N PRO A 128 1.25 12.89 -21.82
CA PRO A 128 0.33 13.47 -22.78
C PRO A 128 -1.14 13.42 -22.26
N GLU A 129 -1.45 12.45 -21.42
CA GLU A 129 -2.75 12.28 -20.78
C GLU A 129 -2.68 12.81 -19.35
N ARG A 130 -2.67 14.14 -19.19
CA ARG A 130 -2.54 14.78 -17.87
C ARG A 130 -3.66 14.33 -16.94
N VAL A 131 -3.31 14.10 -15.66
CA VAL A 131 -4.30 13.96 -14.59
C VAL A 131 -4.79 15.37 -14.27
N THR A 132 -6.08 15.60 -14.50
CA THR A 132 -6.70 16.92 -14.31
C THR A 132 -8.02 16.76 -13.58
N HIS A 133 -8.28 17.71 -12.69
CA HIS A 133 -9.55 17.81 -11.98
C HIS A 133 -10.29 19.04 -12.45
N THR A 134 -11.62 18.94 -12.52
CA THR A 134 -12.52 20.05 -12.77
C THR A 134 -13.17 20.49 -11.44
N ASN A 135 -13.88 21.62 -11.45
CA ASN A 135 -14.67 22.01 -10.29
C ASN A 135 -15.78 21.01 -9.93
N GLU A 136 -16.14 20.12 -10.83
CA GLU A 136 -17.15 19.07 -10.62
C GLU A 136 -16.50 17.84 -9.96
N THR A 137 -15.31 17.43 -10.43
CA THR A 137 -14.59 16.26 -9.90
C THR A 137 -13.79 16.56 -8.65
N TYR A 138 -13.38 17.83 -8.45
CA TYR A 138 -12.66 18.30 -7.27
C TYR A 138 -13.10 19.73 -6.93
N PRO A 139 -14.27 19.90 -6.26
CA PRO A 139 -14.83 21.23 -5.95
C PRO A 139 -13.90 22.08 -5.11
N VAL A 140 -13.92 23.40 -5.33
CA VAL A 140 -13.14 24.36 -4.53
C VAL A 140 -13.47 24.24 -3.03
N GLY A 141 -14.73 23.94 -2.68
CA GLY A 141 -15.13 23.69 -1.29
C GLY A 141 -14.41 22.49 -0.69
N HIS A 142 -14.31 21.39 -1.42
CA HIS A 142 -13.54 20.22 -1.00
C HIS A 142 -12.05 20.56 -0.84
N TRP A 143 -11.46 21.27 -1.80
CA TRP A 143 -10.10 21.77 -1.67
C TRP A 143 -9.90 22.66 -0.45
N GLN A 144 -10.85 23.55 -0.16
CA GLN A 144 -10.80 24.43 1.02
C GLN A 144 -10.92 23.65 2.33
N GLU A 145 -11.75 22.61 2.40
CA GLU A 145 -11.86 21.72 3.55
C GLU A 145 -10.54 21.00 3.81
N VAL A 146 -9.91 20.50 2.76
CA VAL A 146 -8.60 19.84 2.82
C VAL A 146 -7.48 20.83 3.11
N ALA A 147 -7.57 22.08 2.61
CA ALA A 147 -6.55 23.12 2.73
C ALA A 147 -6.70 24.02 3.95
N SER A 148 -7.87 24.10 4.61
CA SER A 148 -8.12 24.94 5.79
C SER A 148 -7.97 24.13 7.06
N PRO A 149 -7.65 24.61 8.21
CA PRO A 149 -6.72 24.20 9.25
C PRO A 149 -6.38 22.70 9.32
N ILE A 150 -6.90 21.95 8.37
CA ILE A 150 -6.68 20.51 8.22
C ILE A 150 -6.02 20.23 6.85
N TRP A 151 -5.08 21.04 6.46
CA TRP A 151 -4.14 20.76 5.35
C TRP A 151 -3.48 19.39 5.47
N GLU A 152 -3.72 18.76 6.57
CA GLU A 152 -2.94 17.65 7.06
C GLU A 152 -3.41 16.33 6.47
N TYR A 153 -4.55 16.26 5.77
CA TYR A 153 -5.05 14.97 5.35
C TYR A 153 -4.46 14.51 4.01
N ASP A 154 -4.83 15.08 2.91
CA ASP A 154 -4.46 14.52 1.60
C ASP A 154 -3.08 14.97 1.11
N TYR A 155 -2.71 16.22 1.38
CA TYR A 155 -1.43 16.81 0.95
C TYR A 155 -0.37 16.84 2.04
N SER A 156 -0.71 16.48 3.26
CA SER A 156 0.26 16.34 4.33
C SER A 156 1.22 15.20 4.05
N PRO A 157 2.52 15.35 4.33
CA PRO A 157 3.47 14.22 4.29
C PRO A 157 3.20 13.19 5.39
N VAL A 158 2.22 13.43 6.28
CA VAL A 158 1.82 12.51 7.34
C VAL A 158 0.30 12.36 7.37
N TRP A 159 -0.19 11.17 7.14
CA TRP A 159 -1.61 10.83 7.27
C TRP A 159 -1.90 10.27 8.66
N TRP A 160 -2.63 11.03 9.44
CA TRP A 160 -2.93 10.73 10.85
C TRP A 160 -4.23 9.95 11.05
N ASP A 161 -5.13 10.03 10.10
CA ASP A 161 -6.54 9.62 10.18
C ASP A 161 -6.82 8.27 9.52
N ILE A 162 -5.82 7.59 8.99
CA ILE A 162 -6.00 6.28 8.35
C ILE A 162 -6.51 5.27 9.36
N ASN A 163 -7.74 4.79 9.15
CA ASN A 163 -8.30 3.71 9.93
C ASN A 163 -7.62 2.38 9.57
N GLN A 164 -6.84 1.85 10.51
CA GLN A 164 -6.08 0.61 10.31
C GLN A 164 -6.96 -0.63 10.08
N SER A 165 -8.25 -0.56 10.39
CA SER A 165 -9.19 -1.66 10.23
C SER A 165 -10.02 -1.56 8.94
N ASP A 166 -9.93 -0.46 8.21
CA ASP A 166 -10.63 -0.26 6.94
C ASP A 166 -9.88 -0.97 5.81
N THR A 167 -10.11 -2.26 5.72
CA THR A 167 -9.45 -3.18 4.78
C THR A 167 -10.46 -4.20 4.27
N LEU A 168 -10.17 -4.81 3.13
CA LEU A 168 -10.93 -6.00 2.70
C LEU A 168 -10.77 -7.14 3.72
N ASN A 169 -11.78 -8.03 3.78
CA ASN A 169 -11.80 -9.14 4.72
C ASN A 169 -10.83 -10.25 4.30
N ALA A 170 -9.64 -10.26 4.90
CA ALA A 170 -8.61 -11.26 4.63
C ALA A 170 -8.90 -12.65 5.24
N ARG A 171 -9.90 -12.80 6.11
CA ARG A 171 -10.16 -14.08 6.80
C ARG A 171 -10.67 -15.15 5.84
N ALA A 172 -11.37 -14.77 4.78
CA ALA A 172 -11.91 -15.67 3.77
C ALA A 172 -10.82 -16.36 2.91
N ALA A 173 -9.62 -15.77 2.83
CA ALA A 173 -8.51 -16.24 2.01
C ALA A 173 -7.54 -17.17 2.75
N ARG A 174 -7.78 -17.49 4.02
CA ARG A 174 -6.85 -18.26 4.85
C ARG A 174 -6.99 -19.75 4.64
N ASP A 175 -5.92 -20.39 4.17
CA ASP A 175 -5.85 -21.86 3.96
C ASP A 175 -5.21 -22.63 5.12
N GLY A 176 -4.82 -21.98 6.22
CA GLY A 176 -4.19 -22.68 7.32
C GLY A 176 -3.61 -21.80 8.42
N ARG A 177 -2.85 -22.44 9.35
CA ARG A 177 -2.25 -21.77 10.50
C ARG A 177 -1.04 -20.88 10.15
N ASP A 178 -0.40 -21.10 9.01
CA ASP A 178 0.83 -20.41 8.62
C ASP A 178 0.57 -19.00 8.05
N GLU A 179 -0.69 -18.68 7.73
CA GLU A 179 -1.11 -17.44 7.09
C GLU A 179 -1.61 -16.38 8.07
N ARG A 180 -0.96 -16.27 9.21
CA ARG A 180 -1.39 -15.32 10.27
C ARG A 180 -1.19 -13.85 9.92
N HIS A 181 -0.52 -13.55 8.80
CA HIS A 181 0.00 -12.22 8.49
C HIS A 181 -0.52 -11.62 7.16
N ILE A 182 -1.69 -12.04 6.68
CA ILE A 182 -2.35 -11.30 5.61
C ILE A 182 -2.70 -9.93 6.17
N CYS A 183 -2.04 -8.91 5.69
CA CYS A 183 -2.29 -7.51 6.03
C CYS A 183 -2.69 -6.77 4.75
N PRO A 184 -3.97 -6.79 4.35
CA PRO A 184 -4.42 -6.00 3.21
C PRO A 184 -4.16 -4.52 3.49
N LEU A 185 -3.81 -3.78 2.43
CA LEU A 185 -3.64 -2.33 2.54
C LEU A 185 -4.98 -1.66 2.85
N GLN A 186 -4.95 -0.63 3.67
CA GLN A 186 -6.13 0.16 4.02
C GLN A 186 -6.70 0.84 2.78
N LEU A 187 -8.00 0.72 2.59
CA LEU A 187 -8.70 1.27 1.42
C LEU A 187 -8.55 2.80 1.30
N PRO A 188 -8.59 3.60 2.38
CA PRO A 188 -8.37 5.04 2.30
C PRO A 188 -6.98 5.44 1.78
N VAL A 189 -5.94 4.63 2.02
CA VAL A 189 -4.60 4.87 1.46
C VAL A 189 -4.63 4.74 -0.05
N ILE A 190 -5.28 3.68 -0.55
CA ILE A 190 -5.40 3.44 -1.99
C ILE A 190 -6.26 4.53 -2.63
N GLU A 191 -7.38 4.89 -2.01
CA GLU A 191 -8.29 5.94 -2.46
C GLU A 191 -7.57 7.25 -2.71
N ARG A 192 -6.82 7.76 -1.72
CA ARG A 192 -6.05 9.00 -1.85
C ARG A 192 -5.00 8.95 -2.96
N MET A 193 -4.32 7.83 -3.12
CA MET A 193 -3.36 7.66 -4.21
C MET A 193 -4.04 7.69 -5.58
N LEU A 194 -5.22 7.08 -5.69
CA LEU A 194 -5.99 7.07 -6.93
C LEU A 194 -6.55 8.46 -7.27
N ASP A 195 -7.06 9.18 -6.29
CA ASP A 195 -7.54 10.55 -6.48
C ASP A 195 -6.43 11.50 -6.92
N LEU A 196 -5.28 11.43 -6.26
CA LEU A 196 -4.16 12.34 -6.57
C LEU A 196 -3.51 12.05 -7.93
N TYR A 197 -3.46 10.79 -8.36
CA TYR A 197 -2.57 10.39 -9.46
C TYR A 197 -3.24 9.70 -10.64
N THR A 198 -4.59 9.59 -10.65
CA THR A 198 -5.31 8.94 -11.74
C THR A 198 -6.59 9.69 -12.13
N ASN A 199 -6.96 9.59 -13.41
CA ASN A 199 -8.27 9.99 -13.90
C ASN A 199 -9.22 8.79 -13.91
N GLU A 200 -10.53 9.06 -13.96
CA GLU A 200 -11.53 8.05 -14.25
C GLU A 200 -11.22 7.36 -15.61
N GLY A 201 -11.40 6.05 -15.67
CA GLY A 201 -11.05 5.24 -16.84
C GLY A 201 -9.57 4.89 -17.00
N ASP A 202 -8.67 5.46 -16.20
CA ASP A 202 -7.26 5.05 -16.17
C ASP A 202 -7.11 3.59 -15.74
N THR A 203 -6.00 2.96 -16.13
CA THR A 203 -5.67 1.59 -15.72
C THR A 203 -4.70 1.62 -14.55
N VAL A 204 -5.09 0.96 -13.46
CA VAL A 204 -4.28 0.73 -12.26
C VAL A 204 -3.80 -0.71 -12.28
N PHE A 205 -2.51 -0.92 -12.13
CA PHE A 205 -1.88 -2.23 -12.14
C PHE A 205 -1.15 -2.51 -10.82
N THR A 206 -1.34 -3.70 -10.27
CA THR A 206 -0.56 -4.21 -9.14
C THR A 206 0.05 -5.58 -9.45
N PRO A 207 1.37 -5.78 -9.28
CA PRO A 207 2.01 -7.08 -9.42
C PRO A 207 1.84 -7.98 -8.19
N PHE A 208 1.28 -7.45 -7.09
CA PHE A 208 1.08 -8.13 -5.81
C PHE A 208 -0.35 -7.94 -5.33
N MET A 209 -1.31 -8.49 -6.08
CA MET A 209 -2.72 -8.20 -5.89
C MET A 209 -3.27 -8.67 -4.52
N GLY A 210 -2.73 -9.77 -3.97
CA GLY A 210 -3.26 -10.35 -2.75
C GLY A 210 -4.75 -10.68 -2.87
N ILE A 211 -5.55 -10.17 -1.94
CA ILE A 211 -7.02 -10.31 -1.96
C ILE A 211 -7.72 -9.21 -2.78
N GLY A 212 -6.96 -8.39 -3.52
CA GLY A 212 -7.47 -7.47 -4.54
C GLY A 212 -7.77 -6.06 -4.06
N SER A 213 -7.17 -5.56 -2.97
CA SER A 213 -7.51 -4.23 -2.41
C SER A 213 -7.34 -3.10 -3.41
N GLU A 214 -6.22 -3.05 -4.14
CA GLU A 214 -5.94 -2.01 -5.12
C GLU A 214 -6.87 -2.12 -6.34
N VAL A 215 -7.13 -3.34 -6.81
CA VAL A 215 -8.04 -3.59 -7.93
C VAL A 215 -9.47 -3.23 -7.55
N TYR A 216 -9.90 -3.63 -6.34
CA TYR A 216 -11.23 -3.31 -5.80
C TYR A 216 -11.45 -1.81 -5.73
N GLN A 217 -10.53 -1.07 -5.10
CA GLN A 217 -10.67 0.38 -4.94
C GLN A 217 -10.59 1.10 -6.29
N ALA A 218 -9.72 0.67 -7.19
CA ALA A 218 -9.65 1.22 -8.55
C ALA A 218 -10.97 1.09 -9.29
N VAL A 219 -11.57 -0.10 -9.30
CA VAL A 219 -12.86 -0.33 -9.96
C VAL A 219 -13.98 0.43 -9.25
N LYS A 220 -14.00 0.45 -7.91
CA LYS A 220 -14.98 1.21 -7.12
C LYS A 220 -14.99 2.70 -7.50
N MET A 221 -13.84 3.25 -7.81
CA MET A 221 -13.65 4.67 -8.18
C MET A 221 -13.69 4.92 -9.71
N GLY A 222 -14.18 3.99 -10.52
CA GLY A 222 -14.34 4.18 -11.97
C GLY A 222 -13.07 3.98 -12.80
N ARG A 223 -12.00 3.44 -12.21
CA ARG A 223 -10.76 3.07 -12.92
C ARG A 223 -10.83 1.60 -13.36
N ARG A 224 -9.93 1.19 -14.24
CA ARG A 224 -9.73 -0.21 -14.61
C ARG A 224 -8.64 -0.81 -13.72
N GLY A 225 -8.97 -1.87 -12.99
CA GLY A 225 -8.02 -2.58 -12.15
C GLY A 225 -7.44 -3.80 -12.85
N VAL A 226 -6.13 -3.99 -12.77
CA VAL A 226 -5.41 -5.18 -13.26
C VAL A 226 -4.46 -5.64 -12.17
N GLY A 227 -4.47 -6.94 -11.85
CA GLY A 227 -3.61 -7.46 -10.79
C GLY A 227 -3.07 -8.84 -11.12
N ILE A 228 -1.94 -9.18 -10.51
CA ILE A 228 -1.32 -10.50 -10.57
C ILE A 228 -1.25 -11.06 -9.15
N GLU A 229 -1.69 -12.31 -8.99
CA GLU A 229 -1.57 -13.05 -7.74
C GLU A 229 -1.18 -14.50 -8.04
N LEU A 230 -0.16 -15.00 -7.35
CA LEU A 230 0.35 -16.37 -7.56
C LEU A 230 -0.35 -17.40 -6.67
N LYS A 231 -0.90 -16.94 -5.53
CA LYS A 231 -1.58 -17.83 -4.60
C LYS A 231 -3.05 -17.97 -4.97
N GLU A 232 -3.46 -19.19 -5.33
CA GLU A 232 -4.81 -19.47 -5.83
C GLU A 232 -5.92 -19.05 -4.86
N SER A 233 -5.77 -19.29 -3.55
CA SER A 233 -6.77 -18.89 -2.54
C SER A 233 -6.93 -17.37 -2.45
N TYR A 234 -5.84 -16.60 -2.61
CA TYR A 234 -5.89 -15.15 -2.61
C TYR A 234 -6.52 -14.62 -3.89
N PHE A 235 -6.14 -15.19 -5.03
CA PHE A 235 -6.75 -14.85 -6.32
C PHE A 235 -8.26 -15.10 -6.31
N LYS A 236 -8.69 -16.26 -5.79
CA LYS A 236 -10.11 -16.58 -5.67
C LYS A 236 -10.83 -15.55 -4.77
N CYS A 237 -10.25 -15.23 -3.61
CA CYS A 237 -10.80 -14.20 -2.72
C CYS A 237 -10.91 -12.83 -3.40
N ALA A 238 -9.91 -12.45 -4.21
CA ALA A 238 -9.96 -11.22 -5.00
C ALA A 238 -11.11 -11.25 -6.01
N CYS A 239 -11.33 -12.36 -6.71
CA CYS A 239 -12.46 -12.53 -7.62
C CYS A 239 -13.82 -12.43 -6.90
N ASP A 240 -13.94 -13.02 -5.71
CA ASP A 240 -15.16 -12.94 -4.89
C ASP A 240 -15.42 -11.49 -4.43
N ASN A 241 -14.38 -10.76 -4.01
CA ASN A 241 -14.49 -9.34 -3.66
C ASN A 241 -14.96 -8.48 -4.85
N MET A 242 -14.47 -8.74 -6.04
CA MET A 242 -14.89 -8.05 -7.26
C MET A 242 -16.34 -8.37 -7.63
N SER A 243 -16.74 -9.63 -7.54
CA SER A 243 -18.13 -10.06 -7.80
C SER A 243 -19.12 -9.39 -6.84
N ASN A 244 -18.75 -9.26 -5.56
CA ASN A 244 -19.56 -8.55 -4.57
C ASN A 244 -19.70 -7.07 -4.89
N LEU A 245 -18.62 -6.41 -5.30
CA LEU A 245 -18.66 -5.00 -5.72
C LEU A 245 -19.58 -4.78 -6.94
N GLU A 246 -19.57 -5.69 -7.91
CA GLU A 246 -20.47 -5.62 -9.06
C GLU A 246 -21.94 -5.80 -8.67
N MET A 247 -22.22 -6.70 -7.72
CA MET A 247 -23.58 -6.89 -7.21
C MET A 247 -24.07 -5.65 -6.46
N GLU A 248 -23.25 -5.06 -5.59
CA GLU A 248 -23.57 -3.81 -4.88
C GLU A 248 -23.90 -2.68 -5.86
N ARG A 249 -23.10 -2.51 -6.92
CA ARG A 249 -23.33 -1.50 -7.96
C ARG A 249 -24.66 -1.72 -8.70
N LYS A 250 -25.00 -2.97 -9.01
CA LYS A 250 -26.27 -3.29 -9.67
C LYS A 250 -27.48 -3.02 -8.76
N GLN A 251 -27.35 -3.27 -7.45
CA GLN A 251 -28.40 -2.96 -6.48
C GLN A 251 -28.64 -1.45 -6.36
N ILE A 252 -27.59 -0.66 -6.22
CA ILE A 252 -27.68 0.81 -6.15
C ILE A 252 -28.39 1.34 -7.42
N SER A 253 -27.95 0.91 -8.61
CA SER A 253 -28.57 1.31 -9.88
C SER A 253 -30.06 0.94 -9.99
N LEU A 254 -30.50 -0.15 -9.34
CA LEU A 254 -31.90 -0.55 -9.33
C LEU A 254 -32.74 0.34 -8.38
N PHE A 255 -32.19 0.75 -7.24
CA PHE A 255 -32.84 1.67 -6.30
C PHE A 255 -32.99 3.08 -6.93
N ASP A 256 -31.94 3.58 -7.58
CA ASP A 256 -31.98 4.87 -8.29
C ASP A 256 -33.06 4.89 -9.41
N PHE A 257 -33.35 3.73 -9.99
CA PHE A 257 -34.42 3.59 -11.01
C PHE A 257 -35.84 3.51 -10.42
N MET A 258 -35.97 3.13 -9.14
CA MET A 258 -37.26 3.02 -8.47
C MET A 258 -37.70 4.34 -7.81
N ASP A 259 -36.78 5.28 -7.60
CA ASP A 259 -37.03 6.61 -7.03
C ASP A 259 -37.27 7.69 -8.12
N MET A 260 -37.25 7.35 -9.41
CA MET A 260 -37.60 8.19 -10.56
C MET A 260 -39.02 7.91 -11.03
#